data_04ca5630976048388f6f11c8e662faee
#
_entry.id   04ca5630976048388f6f11c8e662faee
#
_cell.length_a   1.000
_cell.length_b   1.000
_cell.length_c   1.000
_cell.angle_alpha   90.00
_cell.angle_beta   90.00
_cell.angle_gamma   90.00
#
_symmetry.space_group_name_H-M   'P 1'
#
loop_
_entity.id
_entity.type
_entity.pdbx_description
1 polymer ?
#
loop_
_entity_poly.entity_id
_entity_poly.type
_entity_poly.pdbx_seq_one_letter_code
_entity_poly.pdbx_strand_id
1 'polypeptide(L)'
;MLAAAAMLLAPAAAVAGLYEAHVMEVGAALELQPNGHFRYQLDYGAVSEHAEGDWTFEGTDLRLTTRPSPRLPAFELVRDDPAPVGELTINLEAPGLGSNYRLDALATDASGEKGLVTTNGEGRVDLGGHTLVAVDPLVPVYGIVGGHFPLSEERGHRLLLRFHANDLGTAAFDDQRLAVTGPDIVLSRFGREIRFIRVRP
;
A
#
# COMPACT_ATOMS: atom_id res chain seq x y z
N MET A 1 48.39 -26.26 -4.39
CA MET A 1 47.08 -26.87 -4.58
C MET A 1 46.06 -25.78 -4.34
N LEU A 2 45.54 -25.14 -5.40
CA LEU A 2 44.42 -24.18 -5.31
C LEU A 2 43.13 -25.00 -5.49
N ALA A 3 42.32 -25.07 -4.41
CA ALA A 3 40.98 -25.57 -4.49
C ALA A 3 40.07 -24.43 -5.04
N ALA A 4 39.61 -24.62 -6.29
CA ALA A 4 38.61 -23.75 -6.88
C ALA A 4 37.29 -23.97 -6.12
N ALA A 5 36.81 -22.95 -5.40
CA ALA A 5 35.46 -22.90 -4.88
C ALA A 5 34.50 -22.83 -6.10
N ALA A 6 33.88 -23.94 -6.43
CA ALA A 6 32.77 -23.96 -7.38
C ALA A 6 31.59 -23.26 -6.69
N MET A 7 31.35 -22.00 -7.03
CA MET A 7 30.18 -21.25 -6.66
C MET A 7 28.95 -21.94 -7.28
N LEU A 8 28.12 -22.57 -6.45
CA LEU A 8 26.82 -23.12 -6.84
C LEU A 8 25.86 -21.97 -7.24
N LEU A 9 25.94 -21.56 -8.50
CA LEU A 9 25.00 -20.60 -9.12
C LEU A 9 23.75 -21.30 -9.70
N ALA A 10 23.42 -22.51 -9.24
CA ALA A 10 22.39 -23.34 -9.86
C ALA A 10 20.91 -23.07 -9.47
N PRO A 11 20.52 -22.50 -8.29
CA PRO A 11 19.10 -22.39 -8.01
C PRO A 11 18.43 -21.14 -8.60
N ALA A 12 19.13 -20.02 -8.73
CA ALA A 12 18.54 -18.77 -9.25
C ALA A 12 18.14 -18.88 -10.73
N ALA A 13 18.93 -19.52 -11.57
CA ALA A 13 18.62 -19.74 -13.00
C ALA A 13 17.37 -20.60 -13.21
N ALA A 14 17.01 -21.48 -12.27
CA ALA A 14 15.82 -22.32 -12.36
C ALA A 14 14.52 -21.53 -12.13
N VAL A 15 14.57 -20.44 -11.36
CA VAL A 15 13.42 -19.60 -11.01
C VAL A 15 13.30 -18.38 -11.94
N ALA A 16 14.38 -17.96 -12.60
CA ALA A 16 14.33 -16.86 -13.55
C ALA A 16 13.33 -17.16 -14.69
N GLY A 17 12.50 -16.19 -15.05
CA GLY A 17 11.49 -16.32 -16.11
C GLY A 17 10.37 -15.32 -15.97
N LEU A 18 9.41 -15.40 -16.90
CA LEU A 18 8.17 -14.64 -16.85
C LEU A 18 7.05 -15.50 -16.24
N TYR A 19 6.28 -14.89 -15.36
CA TYR A 19 5.16 -15.52 -14.67
C TYR A 19 3.95 -14.61 -14.79
N GLU A 20 2.78 -15.20 -15.00
CA GLU A 20 1.52 -14.48 -15.12
C GLU A 20 0.45 -15.05 -14.19
N ALA A 21 -0.40 -14.20 -13.68
CA ALA A 21 -1.59 -14.59 -12.94
C ALA A 21 -2.82 -13.99 -13.62
N HIS A 22 -3.73 -14.88 -14.01
CA HIS A 22 -5.02 -14.51 -14.59
C HIS A 22 -6.12 -15.19 -13.77
N VAL A 23 -6.61 -14.45 -12.76
CA VAL A 23 -7.78 -14.86 -11.97
C VAL A 23 -8.85 -13.78 -12.09
N MET A 24 -10.08 -14.11 -11.71
CA MET A 24 -11.18 -13.16 -11.80
C MET A 24 -10.79 -11.81 -11.17
N GLU A 25 -10.90 -10.72 -11.93
CA GLU A 25 -10.59 -9.34 -11.54
C GLU A 25 -9.11 -9.02 -11.28
N VAL A 26 -8.19 -9.97 -11.41
CA VAL A 26 -6.76 -9.77 -11.22
C VAL A 26 -5.99 -10.14 -12.47
N GLY A 27 -5.25 -9.20 -13.03
CA GLY A 27 -4.19 -9.42 -14.00
C GLY A 27 -2.85 -9.08 -13.35
N ALA A 28 -1.90 -10.00 -13.34
CA ALA A 28 -0.58 -9.71 -12.79
C ALA A 28 0.53 -10.39 -13.57
N ALA A 29 1.70 -9.76 -13.61
CA ALA A 29 2.91 -10.28 -14.21
C ALA A 29 4.10 -10.09 -13.26
N LEU A 30 4.97 -11.09 -13.22
CA LEU A 30 6.24 -11.06 -12.49
C LEU A 30 7.32 -11.59 -13.41
N GLU A 31 8.28 -10.75 -13.77
CA GLU A 31 9.48 -11.12 -14.49
C GLU A 31 10.67 -11.19 -13.54
N LEU A 32 11.31 -12.35 -13.47
CA LEU A 32 12.55 -12.57 -12.74
C LEU A 32 13.69 -12.72 -13.73
N GLN A 33 14.53 -11.71 -13.86
CA GLN A 33 15.65 -11.71 -14.80
C GLN A 33 16.85 -12.47 -14.23
N PRO A 34 17.65 -13.17 -15.04
CA PRO A 34 18.81 -13.93 -14.56
C PRO A 34 19.89 -13.10 -13.87
N ASN A 35 19.89 -11.78 -14.09
CA ASN A 35 20.83 -10.84 -13.47
C ASN A 35 20.43 -10.44 -12.04
N GLY A 36 19.35 -11.01 -11.48
CA GLY A 36 18.85 -10.66 -10.15
C GLY A 36 17.89 -9.46 -10.12
N HIS A 37 17.50 -8.93 -11.29
CA HIS A 37 16.51 -7.85 -11.37
C HIS A 37 15.10 -8.41 -11.58
N PHE A 38 14.06 -7.77 -10.98
CA PHE A 38 12.67 -8.13 -11.22
C PHE A 38 11.86 -6.96 -11.75
N ARG A 39 10.75 -7.29 -12.43
CA ARG A 39 9.64 -6.38 -12.73
C ARG A 39 8.34 -7.03 -12.31
N TYR A 40 7.48 -6.23 -11.71
CA TYR A 40 6.17 -6.63 -11.23
C TYR A 40 5.11 -5.65 -11.70
N GLN A 41 3.98 -6.18 -12.10
CA GLN A 41 2.77 -5.41 -12.39
C GLN A 41 1.56 -6.18 -11.86
N LEU A 42 0.57 -5.44 -11.34
CA LEU A 42 -0.71 -5.97 -10.90
C LEU A 42 -1.81 -4.96 -11.16
N ASP A 43 -2.90 -5.43 -11.78
CA ASP A 43 -4.15 -4.71 -11.92
C ASP A 43 -5.25 -5.51 -11.20
N TYR A 44 -5.92 -4.87 -10.23
CA TYR A 44 -6.98 -5.47 -9.44
C TYR A 44 -8.09 -4.45 -9.19
N GLY A 45 -9.19 -4.54 -9.91
CA GLY A 45 -10.27 -3.56 -9.84
C GLY A 45 -9.78 -2.15 -10.15
N ALA A 46 -9.83 -1.26 -9.16
CA ALA A 46 -9.34 0.11 -9.27
C ALA A 46 -7.85 0.27 -8.88
N VAL A 47 -7.21 -0.79 -8.40
CA VAL A 47 -5.79 -0.79 -8.04
C VAL A 47 -4.95 -1.12 -9.27
N SER A 48 -3.96 -0.30 -9.57
CA SER A 48 -2.87 -0.62 -10.48
C SER A 48 -1.56 -0.41 -9.73
N GLU A 49 -0.76 -1.48 -9.62
CA GLU A 49 0.55 -1.45 -8.98
C GLU A 49 1.64 -1.91 -9.93
N HIS A 50 2.82 -1.35 -9.75
CA HIS A 50 4.04 -1.81 -10.40
C HIS A 50 5.21 -1.77 -9.42
N ALA A 51 6.25 -2.52 -9.68
CA ALA A 51 7.53 -2.42 -8.98
C ALA A 51 8.65 -2.97 -9.85
N GLU A 52 9.85 -2.48 -9.61
CA GLU A 52 11.10 -3.06 -10.11
C GLU A 52 12.15 -3.03 -9.00
N GLY A 53 13.17 -3.85 -9.12
CA GLY A 53 14.23 -3.92 -8.12
C GLY A 53 14.98 -5.23 -8.16
N ASP A 54 15.47 -5.66 -7.00
CA ASP A 54 16.32 -6.83 -6.89
C ASP A 54 15.54 -8.02 -6.33
N TRP A 55 15.87 -9.21 -6.81
CA TRP A 55 15.36 -10.45 -6.24
C TRP A 55 16.51 -11.40 -5.87
N THR A 56 16.25 -12.19 -4.83
CA THR A 56 17.13 -13.28 -4.39
C THR A 56 16.34 -14.56 -4.23
N PHE A 57 17.03 -15.70 -4.37
CA PHE A 57 16.44 -17.01 -4.16
C PHE A 57 17.38 -17.92 -3.39
N GLU A 58 16.96 -18.36 -2.21
CA GLU A 58 17.71 -19.26 -1.34
C GLU A 58 16.83 -20.44 -0.90
N GLY A 59 17.19 -21.64 -1.33
CA GLY A 59 16.40 -22.84 -1.03
C GLY A 59 15.03 -22.82 -1.69
N THR A 60 14.01 -22.44 -0.95
CA THR A 60 12.63 -22.26 -1.44
C THR A 60 12.13 -20.82 -1.28
N ASP A 61 12.97 -19.92 -0.78
CA ASP A 61 12.62 -18.56 -0.47
C ASP A 61 13.00 -17.62 -1.59
N LEU A 62 12.00 -17.13 -2.32
CA LEU A 62 12.11 -16.03 -3.26
C LEU A 62 11.81 -14.74 -2.51
N ARG A 63 12.67 -13.73 -2.65
CA ARG A 63 12.53 -12.43 -1.99
C ARG A 63 12.66 -11.32 -2.99
N LEU A 64 11.81 -10.30 -2.87
CA LEU A 64 11.80 -9.11 -3.70
C LEU A 64 12.10 -7.87 -2.85
N THR A 65 12.93 -6.98 -3.40
CA THR A 65 13.19 -5.67 -2.80
C THR A 65 13.09 -4.60 -3.87
N THR A 66 12.11 -3.71 -3.74
CA THR A 66 11.89 -2.60 -4.69
C THR A 66 13.05 -1.60 -4.64
N ARG A 67 13.57 -1.24 -5.82
CA ARG A 67 14.66 -0.28 -5.97
C ARG A 67 14.37 0.72 -7.11
N PRO A 68 14.52 2.04 -6.86
CA PRO A 68 14.75 2.65 -5.56
C PRO A 68 13.58 2.42 -4.62
N SER A 69 13.81 2.53 -3.31
CA SER A 69 12.70 2.43 -2.33
C SER A 69 11.68 3.54 -2.57
N PRO A 70 10.39 3.22 -2.78
CA PRO A 70 9.39 4.22 -3.09
C PRO A 70 9.09 5.11 -1.89
N ARG A 71 8.76 6.36 -2.18
CA ARG A 71 8.21 7.28 -1.18
C ARG A 71 6.73 6.98 -1.02
N LEU A 72 6.36 6.55 0.18
CA LEU A 72 4.96 6.21 0.47
C LEU A 72 4.05 7.44 0.40
N PRO A 73 2.78 7.29 -0.02
CA PRO A 73 1.78 8.33 0.10
C PRO A 73 1.65 8.82 1.54
N ALA A 74 1.39 10.10 1.71
CA ALA A 74 1.29 10.72 3.03
C ALA A 74 0.21 11.79 3.06
N PHE A 75 -0.33 12.04 4.26
CA PHE A 75 -1.15 13.21 4.54
C PHE A 75 -0.37 14.18 5.42
N GLU A 76 -0.49 15.46 5.13
CA GLU A 76 0.08 16.57 5.90
C GLU A 76 -1.04 17.40 6.50
N LEU A 77 -0.95 17.72 7.79
CA LEU A 77 -1.84 18.71 8.40
C LEU A 77 -1.37 20.11 8.01
N VAL A 78 -2.12 20.76 7.13
CA VAL A 78 -1.83 22.14 6.71
C VAL A 78 -2.34 23.14 7.76
N ARG A 79 -3.52 22.86 8.33
CA ARG A 79 -4.18 23.74 9.31
C ARG A 79 -5.22 23.00 10.13
N ASP A 80 -5.38 23.43 11.38
CA ASP A 80 -6.45 23.02 12.29
C ASP A 80 -7.09 24.24 12.92
N ASP A 81 -8.17 24.74 12.33
CA ASP A 81 -8.92 25.88 12.86
C ASP A 81 -9.91 25.41 13.93
N PRO A 82 -10.13 26.22 14.97
CA PRO A 82 -11.10 25.89 16.00
C PRO A 82 -12.54 25.88 15.45
N ALA A 83 -13.35 24.99 16.00
CA ALA A 83 -14.79 24.88 15.76
C ALA A 83 -15.54 24.73 17.10
N PRO A 84 -16.86 24.83 17.10
CA PRO A 84 -17.68 24.48 18.27
C PRO A 84 -17.39 23.02 18.71
N VAL A 85 -17.43 22.80 20.04
CA VAL A 85 -17.29 21.45 20.61
C VAL A 85 -18.30 20.51 19.97
N GLY A 86 -17.84 19.30 19.58
CA GLY A 86 -18.68 18.33 18.89
C GLY A 86 -18.79 18.53 17.37
N GLU A 87 -18.01 19.43 16.78
CA GLU A 87 -17.90 19.59 15.33
C GLU A 87 -16.53 19.10 14.82
N LEU A 88 -16.53 18.28 13.76
CA LEU A 88 -15.35 17.90 13.02
C LEU A 88 -15.59 18.07 11.53
N THR A 89 -14.73 18.84 10.89
CA THR A 89 -14.67 18.97 9.43
C THR A 89 -13.26 18.61 8.96
N ILE A 90 -13.15 17.79 7.92
CA ILE A 90 -11.88 17.43 7.31
C ILE A 90 -11.97 17.76 5.82
N ASN A 91 -11.21 18.74 5.39
CA ASN A 91 -11.05 19.12 3.99
C ASN A 91 -9.74 18.58 3.46
N LEU A 92 -9.73 18.19 2.17
CA LEU A 92 -8.57 17.59 1.54
C LEU A 92 -8.11 18.43 0.34
N GLU A 93 -6.84 18.84 0.37
CA GLU A 93 -6.13 19.32 -0.80
C GLU A 93 -5.45 18.13 -1.48
N ALA A 94 -5.95 17.73 -2.65
CA ALA A 94 -5.32 16.68 -3.44
C ALA A 94 -5.36 17.06 -4.91
N PRO A 95 -4.20 17.12 -5.61
CA PRO A 95 -4.17 17.39 -7.04
C PRO A 95 -5.01 16.38 -7.81
N GLY A 96 -5.91 16.87 -8.67
CA GLY A 96 -6.77 16.03 -9.51
C GLY A 96 -8.04 15.49 -8.87
N LEU A 97 -8.27 15.69 -7.57
CA LEU A 97 -9.55 15.41 -6.93
C LEU A 97 -10.47 16.63 -7.03
N GLY A 98 -11.74 16.37 -7.33
CA GLY A 98 -12.78 17.43 -7.34
C GLY A 98 -13.11 17.93 -5.94
N SER A 99 -13.78 19.08 -5.85
CA SER A 99 -14.16 19.74 -4.57
C SER A 99 -15.15 18.94 -3.70
N ASN A 100 -15.77 17.88 -4.22
CA ASN A 100 -16.77 17.06 -3.52
C ASN A 100 -16.23 15.68 -3.12
N TYR A 101 -14.93 15.57 -2.94
CA TYR A 101 -14.32 14.32 -2.52
C TYR A 101 -14.75 13.97 -1.09
N ARG A 102 -15.16 12.71 -0.90
CA ARG A 102 -15.44 12.15 0.43
C ARG A 102 -14.19 11.45 0.93
N LEU A 103 -13.72 11.84 2.09
CA LEU A 103 -12.56 11.24 2.73
C LEU A 103 -13.02 10.21 3.74
N ASP A 104 -12.47 9.01 3.63
CA ASP A 104 -12.58 7.99 4.67
C ASP A 104 -11.43 8.16 5.68
N ALA A 105 -11.73 7.95 6.94
CA ALA A 105 -10.75 7.97 8.02
C ALA A 105 -11.09 6.95 9.09
N LEU A 106 -10.08 6.41 9.78
CA LEU A 106 -10.26 5.74 11.05
C LEU A 106 -10.29 6.81 12.14
N ALA A 107 -11.41 6.93 12.83
CA ALA A 107 -11.54 7.79 13.99
C ALA A 107 -11.31 6.98 15.27
N THR A 108 -10.59 7.56 16.21
CA THR A 108 -10.42 7.01 17.56
C THR A 108 -11.22 7.86 18.54
N ASP A 109 -12.07 7.24 19.33
CA ASP A 109 -12.82 7.94 20.38
C ASP A 109 -12.04 8.02 21.70
N ALA A 110 -12.62 8.74 22.70
CA ALA A 110 -12.01 8.91 24.02
C ALA A 110 -11.86 7.60 24.80
N SER A 111 -12.56 6.52 24.43
CA SER A 111 -12.39 5.18 25.01
C SER A 111 -11.25 4.39 24.36
N GLY A 112 -10.71 4.89 23.24
CA GLY A 112 -9.71 4.20 22.41
C GLY A 112 -10.31 3.26 21.36
N GLU A 113 -11.64 3.24 21.23
CA GLU A 113 -12.30 2.46 20.17
C GLU A 113 -12.09 3.14 18.81
N LYS A 114 -11.82 2.32 17.79
CA LYS A 114 -11.63 2.79 16.42
C LYS A 114 -12.83 2.46 15.55
N GLY A 115 -13.34 3.46 14.85
CA GLY A 115 -14.42 3.34 13.89
C GLY A 115 -14.10 3.96 12.55
N LEU A 116 -14.68 3.44 11.46
CA LEU A 116 -14.61 4.07 10.15
C LEU A 116 -15.59 5.26 10.12
N VAL A 117 -15.11 6.42 9.72
CA VAL A 117 -15.91 7.60 9.43
C VAL A 117 -15.67 8.05 8.00
N THR A 118 -16.71 8.64 7.38
CA THR A 118 -16.62 9.20 6.03
C THR A 118 -17.12 10.62 6.06
N THR A 119 -16.39 11.56 5.47
CA THR A 119 -16.86 12.95 5.35
C THR A 119 -18.00 13.04 4.35
N ASN A 120 -18.93 13.99 4.57
CA ASN A 120 -19.89 14.35 3.53
C ASN A 120 -19.25 15.27 2.46
N GLY A 121 -20.02 15.71 1.47
CA GLY A 121 -19.52 16.58 0.40
C GLY A 121 -19.02 17.97 0.85
N GLU A 122 -19.29 18.37 2.10
CA GLU A 122 -18.79 19.59 2.74
C GLU A 122 -17.60 19.33 3.68
N GLY A 123 -17.10 18.10 3.73
CA GLY A 123 -16.02 17.66 4.60
C GLY A 123 -16.45 17.39 6.06
N ARG A 124 -17.75 17.46 6.40
CA ARG A 124 -18.21 17.22 7.78
C ARG A 124 -18.23 15.72 8.09
N VAL A 125 -17.83 15.39 9.31
CA VAL A 125 -17.92 14.05 9.89
C VAL A 125 -19.13 13.99 10.83
N ASP A 126 -19.97 12.97 10.68
CA ASP A 126 -21.00 12.66 11.67
C ASP A 126 -20.35 11.92 12.85
N LEU A 127 -20.35 12.55 14.01
CA LEU A 127 -19.73 11.99 15.22
C LEU A 127 -20.63 10.98 15.95
N GLY A 128 -21.92 10.87 15.61
CA GLY A 128 -22.85 9.98 16.29
C GLY A 128 -22.95 10.19 17.81
N GLY A 129 -22.57 11.36 18.30
CA GLY A 129 -22.51 11.69 19.74
C GLY A 129 -21.20 11.25 20.43
N HIS A 130 -20.23 10.71 19.70
CA HIS A 130 -18.91 10.33 20.24
C HIS A 130 -17.97 11.55 20.30
N THR A 131 -17.10 11.57 21.31
CA THR A 131 -15.96 12.49 21.37
C THR A 131 -14.77 11.80 20.74
N LEU A 132 -14.25 12.35 19.65
CA LEU A 132 -13.08 11.81 18.96
C LEU A 132 -11.81 12.45 19.49
N VAL A 133 -10.76 11.64 19.65
CA VAL A 133 -9.42 12.07 20.12
C VAL A 133 -8.36 11.96 19.02
N ALA A 134 -8.64 11.28 17.92
CA ALA A 134 -7.75 11.24 16.76
C ALA A 134 -8.48 10.84 15.48
N VAL A 135 -7.89 11.17 14.32
CA VAL A 135 -8.29 10.68 13.02
C VAL A 135 -7.07 10.26 12.21
N ASP A 136 -7.18 9.13 11.52
CA ASP A 136 -6.18 8.57 10.62
C ASP A 136 -6.82 8.48 9.22
N PRO A 137 -6.54 9.41 8.27
CA PRO A 137 -7.16 9.41 6.93
C PRO A 137 -6.75 8.18 6.14
N LEU A 138 -7.63 7.72 5.25
CA LEU A 138 -7.46 6.50 4.46
C LEU A 138 -7.38 6.77 2.96
N VAL A 139 -6.64 5.92 2.26
CA VAL A 139 -6.79 5.68 0.82
C VAL A 139 -7.22 4.22 0.64
N PRO A 140 -8.54 3.92 0.75
CA PRO A 140 -9.01 2.54 0.89
C PRO A 140 -8.64 1.62 -0.26
N VAL A 141 -8.65 2.16 -1.49
CA VAL A 141 -8.32 1.42 -2.72
C VAL A 141 -6.93 0.77 -2.64
N TYR A 142 -5.97 1.46 -2.02
CA TYR A 142 -4.59 0.96 -1.85
C TYR A 142 -4.33 0.38 -0.45
N GLY A 143 -5.33 0.33 0.43
CA GLY A 143 -5.16 -0.12 1.81
C GLY A 143 -4.23 0.76 2.64
N ILE A 144 -4.10 2.05 2.30
CA ILE A 144 -3.20 2.98 2.97
C ILE A 144 -3.92 3.65 4.12
N VAL A 145 -3.31 3.62 5.30
CA VAL A 145 -3.66 4.44 6.46
C VAL A 145 -2.60 5.53 6.57
N GLY A 146 -3.00 6.78 6.44
CA GLY A 146 -2.05 7.88 6.30
C GLY A 146 -2.06 8.82 7.48
N GLY A 147 -1.00 8.83 8.28
CA GLY A 147 -0.80 9.76 9.38
C GLY A 147 -1.74 9.55 10.57
N HIS A 148 -1.37 10.12 11.70
CA HIS A 148 -2.17 10.14 12.92
C HIS A 148 -2.34 11.58 13.36
N PHE A 149 -3.58 12.11 13.35
CA PHE A 149 -3.87 13.49 13.69
C PHE A 149 -4.66 13.53 14.99
N PRO A 150 -4.01 13.91 16.11
CA PRO A 150 -4.68 14.02 17.40
C PRO A 150 -5.66 15.20 17.41
N LEU A 151 -6.77 15.03 18.11
CA LEU A 151 -7.83 16.01 18.31
C LEU A 151 -7.93 16.36 19.79
N SER A 152 -8.17 17.66 20.09
CA SER A 152 -8.48 18.09 21.45
C SER A 152 -9.95 17.85 21.76
N GLU A 153 -10.25 17.39 22.96
CA GLU A 153 -11.63 17.25 23.43
C GLU A 153 -12.27 18.58 23.83
N GLU A 154 -11.45 19.63 24.04
CA GLU A 154 -11.89 20.93 24.53
C GLU A 154 -12.54 21.80 23.45
N ARG A 155 -12.39 21.47 22.19
CA ARG A 155 -12.90 22.19 21.02
C ARG A 155 -13.24 21.26 19.86
N GLY A 156 -14.04 21.79 18.94
CA GLY A 156 -14.16 21.15 17.61
C GLY A 156 -13.01 21.52 16.68
N HIS A 157 -12.94 20.88 15.54
CA HIS A 157 -11.82 20.95 14.60
C HIS A 157 -12.27 21.16 13.16
N ARG A 158 -11.56 22.04 12.44
CA ARG A 158 -11.63 22.18 10.98
C ARG A 158 -10.25 21.92 10.41
N LEU A 159 -10.01 20.64 10.10
CA LEU A 159 -8.75 20.19 9.56
C LEU A 159 -8.70 20.49 8.06
N LEU A 160 -7.57 21.01 7.61
CA LEU A 160 -7.18 21.04 6.21
C LEU A 160 -5.99 20.09 6.05
N LEU A 161 -6.20 18.97 5.39
CA LEU A 161 -5.16 18.00 5.07
C LEU A 161 -4.71 18.18 3.62
N ARG A 162 -3.44 17.94 3.36
CA ARG A 162 -2.88 17.85 2.00
C ARG A 162 -2.43 16.43 1.75
N PHE A 163 -2.87 15.85 0.64
CA PHE A 163 -2.45 14.54 0.20
C PHE A 163 -1.24 14.64 -0.73
N HIS A 164 -0.17 13.96 -0.36
CA HIS A 164 1.02 13.76 -1.18
C HIS A 164 0.97 12.35 -1.75
N ALA A 165 0.64 12.23 -3.03
CA ALA A 165 0.56 10.93 -3.70
C ALA A 165 1.93 10.23 -3.73
N ASN A 166 3.03 11.00 -3.81
CA ASN A 166 4.38 10.47 -3.94
C ASN A 166 4.43 9.37 -5.02
N ASP A 167 4.92 8.17 -4.66
CA ASP A 167 5.00 7.03 -5.58
C ASP A 167 3.79 6.08 -5.42
N LEU A 168 2.57 6.66 -5.28
CA LEU A 168 1.32 5.89 -5.23
C LEU A 168 1.19 4.97 -6.46
N GLY A 169 0.90 3.70 -6.23
CA GLY A 169 0.89 2.67 -7.28
C GLY A 169 2.24 1.96 -7.44
N THR A 170 3.30 2.39 -6.74
CA THR A 170 4.53 1.62 -6.66
C THR A 170 4.48 0.70 -5.44
N ALA A 171 4.54 -0.61 -5.65
CA ALA A 171 4.58 -1.57 -4.56
C ALA A 171 5.94 -1.50 -3.83
N ALA A 172 5.91 -1.22 -2.54
CA ALA A 172 7.09 -1.17 -1.68
C ALA A 172 7.41 -2.58 -1.16
N PHE A 173 8.08 -3.40 -1.95
CA PHE A 173 8.61 -4.67 -1.48
C PHE A 173 9.89 -4.40 -0.68
N ASP A 174 9.88 -4.76 0.59
CA ASP A 174 11.05 -4.70 1.48
C ASP A 174 11.32 -6.11 2.00
N ASP A 175 12.25 -6.79 1.32
CA ASP A 175 12.55 -8.21 1.56
C ASP A 175 11.28 -9.10 1.52
N GLN A 176 10.36 -8.76 0.63
CA GLN A 176 9.07 -9.43 0.49
C GLN A 176 9.26 -10.90 0.10
N ARG A 177 8.85 -11.80 0.98
CA ARG A 177 8.91 -13.24 0.72
C ARG A 177 7.75 -13.70 -0.15
N LEU A 178 8.07 -14.52 -1.15
CA LEU A 178 7.12 -15.23 -1.99
C LEU A 178 7.36 -16.73 -1.85
N ALA A 179 6.28 -17.50 -1.77
CA ALA A 179 6.38 -18.96 -1.72
C ALA A 179 6.58 -19.52 -3.15
N VAL A 180 7.59 -20.38 -3.31
CA VAL A 180 7.78 -21.13 -4.57
C VAL A 180 7.21 -22.55 -4.39
N THR A 181 6.20 -22.90 -5.18
CA THR A 181 5.50 -24.19 -5.12
C THR A 181 5.58 -24.89 -6.47
N GLY A 182 6.53 -25.78 -6.63
CA GLY A 182 6.83 -26.40 -7.93
C GLY A 182 7.24 -25.34 -8.96
N PRO A 183 6.53 -25.23 -10.10
CA PRO A 183 6.83 -24.21 -11.11
C PRO A 183 6.19 -22.84 -10.82
N ASP A 184 5.33 -22.74 -9.80
CA ASP A 184 4.50 -21.58 -9.51
C ASP A 184 5.10 -20.74 -8.38
N ILE A 185 4.78 -19.45 -8.40
CA ILE A 185 5.12 -18.49 -7.35
C ILE A 185 3.83 -17.94 -6.74
N VAL A 186 3.76 -17.82 -5.41
CA VAL A 186 2.60 -17.29 -4.70
C VAL A 186 2.99 -16.05 -3.91
N LEU A 187 2.27 -14.97 -4.16
CA LEU A 187 2.37 -13.69 -3.45
C LEU A 187 1.07 -13.43 -2.69
N SER A 188 1.16 -13.12 -1.39
CA SER A 188 0.04 -12.61 -0.62
C SER A 188 -0.05 -11.09 -0.79
N ARG A 189 -1.14 -10.59 -1.38
CA ARG A 189 -1.37 -9.16 -1.62
C ARG A 189 -2.86 -8.84 -1.51
N PHE A 190 -3.21 -7.69 -0.90
CA PHE A 190 -4.59 -7.25 -0.70
C PHE A 190 -5.51 -8.30 -0.05
N GLY A 191 -4.96 -9.03 0.95
CA GLY A 191 -5.70 -10.09 1.66
C GLY A 191 -5.97 -11.34 0.83
N ARG A 192 -5.34 -11.50 -0.34
CA ARG A 192 -5.48 -12.65 -1.24
C ARG A 192 -4.14 -13.28 -1.57
N GLU A 193 -4.18 -14.55 -1.94
CA GLU A 193 -3.06 -15.25 -2.57
C GLU A 193 -3.16 -15.11 -4.09
N ILE A 194 -2.12 -14.56 -4.70
CA ILE A 194 -1.98 -14.43 -6.15
C ILE A 194 -0.98 -15.48 -6.60
N ARG A 195 -1.43 -16.44 -7.39
CA ARG A 195 -0.60 -17.50 -7.94
C ARG A 195 -0.14 -17.14 -9.34
N PHE A 196 1.16 -16.96 -9.50
CA PHE A 196 1.83 -16.72 -10.76
C PHE A 196 2.26 -18.05 -11.38
N ILE A 197 1.80 -18.29 -12.58
CA ILE A 197 2.12 -19.50 -13.37
C ILE A 197 3.22 -19.14 -14.36
N ARG A 198 4.25 -19.96 -14.44
CA ARG A 198 5.35 -19.72 -15.36
C ARG A 198 4.89 -19.77 -16.82
N VAL A 199 5.16 -18.68 -17.55
CA VAL A 199 4.95 -18.63 -18.99
C VAL A 199 6.01 -19.52 -19.66
N ARG A 200 5.57 -20.50 -20.46
CA ARG A 200 6.49 -21.33 -21.23
C ARG A 200 6.90 -20.57 -22.50
N PRO A 201 8.20 -20.60 -22.86
CA PRO A 201 8.66 -19.98 -24.10
C PRO A 201 8.08 -20.65 -25.35
#